data_165bc7b71a6e5c8c579e446e29dd032e
#
_entry.id   165bc7b71a6e5c8c579e446e29dd032e
#
_cell.length_a   1.000
_cell.length_b   1.000
_cell.length_c   1.000
_cell.angle_alpha   90.00
_cell.angle_beta   90.00
_cell.angle_gamma   90.00
#
_symmetry.space_group_name_H-M   'P 1'
#
loop_
_entity.id
_entity.type
_entity.pdbx_description
1 polymer ?
#
loop_
_entity_poly.entity_id
_entity_poly.type
_entity_poly.pdbx_seq_one_letter_code
_entity_poly.pdbx_strand_id
1 'polypeptide(L)'
;AVEVQSLVTNSVLPTPRRAVNGVDPSRIAMLVAVLYRHGGISLLQNDLYISTIAGGQAKEPGCDLAITAAMASAALNKPIAKNVCAIGEISLTGQVRPVPRLEYRLREAQRLGFTKAIVPATQKPLKMEGMTLAPATNLKDALAFLHLAKQRH
;
A
#
# COMPACT_ATOMS: atom_id res chain seq x y z
N ALA A 1 -9.22 -0.14 11.51
CA ALA A 1 -8.26 0.26 10.47
C ALA A 1 -6.88 0.39 11.05
N VAL A 2 -5.89 0.15 10.25
CA VAL A 2 -4.48 0.23 10.63
C VAL A 2 -3.81 1.28 9.78
N GLU A 3 -3.13 2.23 10.43
CA GLU A 3 -2.28 3.19 9.74
C GLU A 3 -0.86 2.63 9.64
N VAL A 4 -0.27 2.69 8.44
CA VAL A 4 1.09 2.25 8.19
C VAL A 4 1.96 3.46 7.91
N GLN A 5 3.07 3.55 8.62
CA GLN A 5 4.10 4.57 8.35
C GLN A 5 5.35 3.90 7.79
N SER A 6 5.99 4.58 6.86
CA SER A 6 7.19 4.09 6.20
C SER A 6 8.23 5.22 6.12
N LEU A 7 9.48 4.89 6.41
CA LEU A 7 10.62 5.78 6.25
C LEU A 7 11.66 5.09 5.36
N VAL A 8 12.09 5.78 4.34
CA VAL A 8 13.12 5.30 3.40
C VAL A 8 14.30 6.26 3.45
N THR A 9 15.48 5.73 3.70
CA THR A 9 16.71 6.51 3.72
C THR A 9 17.79 5.85 2.87
N ASN A 10 18.77 6.61 2.43
CA ASN A 10 19.91 6.04 1.73
C ASN A 10 20.72 5.17 2.69
N SER A 11 21.03 3.93 2.26
CA SER A 11 21.83 3.04 3.07
C SER A 11 23.30 3.41 2.98
N VAL A 12 23.96 3.48 4.14
CA VAL A 12 25.42 3.64 4.24
C VAL A 12 26.11 2.30 4.48
N LEU A 13 25.35 1.22 4.58
CA LEU A 13 25.83 -0.13 4.82
C LEU A 13 25.80 -0.95 3.52
N PRO A 14 26.69 -1.95 3.36
CA PRO A 14 26.62 -2.86 2.20
C PRO A 14 25.30 -3.59 2.09
N THR A 15 24.69 -3.95 3.24
CA THR A 15 23.38 -4.57 3.31
C THR A 15 22.38 -3.57 3.89
N PRO A 16 21.38 -3.15 3.12
CA PRO A 16 20.35 -2.23 3.63
C PRO A 16 19.57 -2.82 4.80
N ARG A 17 19.17 -1.96 5.73
CA ARG A 17 18.37 -2.36 6.88
C ARG A 17 16.89 -2.44 6.53
N ARG A 18 16.24 -3.44 7.11
CA ARG A 18 14.80 -3.61 7.04
C ARG A 18 14.27 -3.77 8.46
N ALA A 19 13.78 -2.68 9.05
CA ALA A 19 13.21 -2.69 10.39
C ALA A 19 11.70 -2.57 10.29
N VAL A 20 10.97 -3.58 10.78
CA VAL A 20 9.52 -3.63 10.68
C VAL A 20 8.89 -3.88 12.05
N ASN A 21 7.73 -3.26 12.26
CA ASN A 21 6.95 -3.41 13.47
C ASN A 21 5.46 -3.43 13.11
N GLY A 22 4.75 -4.47 13.56
CA GLY A 22 3.33 -4.62 13.27
C GLY A 22 3.02 -5.19 11.89
N VAL A 23 4.03 -5.55 11.10
CA VAL A 23 3.90 -6.16 9.79
C VAL A 23 4.79 -7.40 9.70
N ASP A 24 4.51 -8.30 8.76
CA ASP A 24 5.31 -9.51 8.55
C ASP A 24 6.55 -9.18 7.71
N PRO A 25 7.78 -9.39 8.25
CA PRO A 25 9.00 -9.09 7.48
C PRO A 25 9.11 -9.83 6.15
N SER A 26 8.67 -11.08 6.09
CA SER A 26 8.70 -11.86 4.84
C SER A 26 7.79 -11.24 3.79
N ARG A 27 6.64 -10.74 4.22
CA ARG A 27 5.71 -10.08 3.31
C ARG A 27 6.28 -8.76 2.81
N ILE A 28 6.94 -8.01 3.66
CA ILE A 28 7.61 -6.76 3.26
C ILE A 28 8.67 -7.03 2.20
N ALA A 29 9.49 -8.08 2.38
CA ALA A 29 10.50 -8.44 1.38
C ALA A 29 9.86 -8.75 0.02
N MET A 30 8.74 -9.46 0.00
CA MET A 30 7.98 -9.72 -1.22
C MET A 30 7.47 -8.43 -1.85
N LEU A 31 6.86 -7.56 -1.05
CA LEU A 31 6.28 -6.30 -1.54
C LEU A 31 7.35 -5.34 -2.08
N VAL A 32 8.54 -5.31 -1.47
CA VAL A 32 9.67 -4.55 -1.99
C VAL A 32 10.06 -5.03 -3.39
N ALA A 33 10.12 -6.36 -3.58
CA ALA A 33 10.45 -6.94 -4.87
C ALA A 33 9.38 -6.66 -5.93
N VAL A 34 8.10 -6.78 -5.56
CA VAL A 34 6.97 -6.50 -6.45
C VAL A 34 6.93 -5.02 -6.82
N LEU A 35 7.16 -4.13 -5.86
CA LEU A 35 7.21 -2.69 -6.11
C LEU A 35 8.31 -2.33 -7.11
N TYR A 36 9.45 -2.96 -7.01
CA TYR A 36 10.53 -2.77 -7.97
C TYR A 36 10.15 -3.30 -9.36
N ARG A 37 9.73 -4.56 -9.43
CA ARG A 37 9.49 -5.24 -10.71
C ARG A 37 8.27 -4.68 -11.45
N HIS A 38 7.20 -4.40 -10.74
CA HIS A 38 5.91 -4.02 -11.33
C HIS A 38 5.53 -2.56 -11.11
N GLY A 39 6.11 -1.89 -10.13
CA GLY A 39 5.87 -0.48 -9.86
C GLY A 39 6.99 0.45 -10.35
N GLY A 40 8.15 -0.10 -10.69
CA GLY A 40 9.28 0.69 -11.15
C GLY A 40 9.96 1.52 -10.06
N ILE A 41 9.71 1.22 -8.79
CA ILE A 41 10.26 1.94 -7.65
C ILE A 41 11.22 1.02 -6.89
N SER A 42 12.51 1.37 -6.85
CA SER A 42 13.52 0.55 -6.20
C SER A 42 13.77 1.01 -4.77
N LEU A 43 13.75 0.05 -3.84
CA LEU A 43 14.17 0.22 -2.45
C LEU A 43 15.35 -0.69 -2.12
N LEU A 44 15.97 -1.29 -3.12
CA LEU A 44 16.98 -2.34 -2.93
C LEU A 44 18.25 -1.84 -2.24
N GLN A 45 18.56 -0.55 -2.37
CA GLN A 45 19.74 0.06 -1.77
C GLN A 45 19.41 1.08 -0.67
N ASN A 46 18.18 1.03 -0.18
CA ASN A 46 17.69 1.95 0.83
C ASN A 46 17.41 1.23 2.14
N ASP A 47 17.68 1.89 3.25
CA ASP A 47 17.18 1.46 4.55
C ASP A 47 15.69 1.71 4.59
N LEU A 48 14.94 0.75 5.12
CA LEU A 48 13.49 0.81 5.18
C LEU A 48 13.01 0.55 6.60
N TYR A 49 12.20 1.46 7.10
CA TYR A 49 11.59 1.37 8.43
C TYR A 49 10.08 1.42 8.24
N ILE A 50 9.38 0.38 8.71
CA ILE A 50 7.93 0.29 8.61
C ILE A 50 7.36 0.02 9.99
N SER A 51 6.32 0.76 10.34
CA SER A 51 5.63 0.61 11.61
C SER A 51 4.14 0.85 11.43
N THR A 52 3.33 0.12 12.18
CA THR A 52 1.92 0.43 12.33
C THR A 52 1.71 1.36 13.51
N ILE A 53 0.68 2.20 13.41
CA ILE A 53 0.34 3.18 14.46
C ILE A 53 -0.89 2.69 15.21
N ALA A 54 -1.02 3.16 16.45
CA ALA A 54 -2.16 2.90 17.34
C ALA A 54 -2.31 1.43 17.73
N GLY A 55 -1.19 0.70 17.83
CA GLY A 55 -1.19 -0.69 18.30
C GLY A 55 -1.79 -1.70 17.34
N GLY A 56 -2.17 -1.27 16.12
CA GLY A 56 -2.68 -2.17 15.10
C GLY A 56 -1.60 -3.05 14.51
N GLN A 57 -2.01 -4.15 13.90
CA GLN A 57 -1.13 -5.04 13.15
C GLN A 57 -1.62 -5.20 11.73
N ALA A 58 -0.75 -4.98 10.76
CA ALA A 58 -1.05 -5.10 9.34
C ALA A 58 -0.48 -6.40 8.79
N LYS A 59 -0.86 -7.53 9.39
CA LYS A 59 -0.37 -8.87 9.01
C LYS A 59 -1.28 -9.58 8.02
N GLU A 60 -2.46 -9.04 7.77
CA GLU A 60 -3.39 -9.61 6.80
C GLU A 60 -2.97 -9.27 5.37
N PRO A 61 -3.12 -10.22 4.42
CA PRO A 61 -2.83 -9.93 3.01
C PRO A 61 -3.60 -8.74 2.44
N GLY A 62 -4.80 -8.48 2.96
CA GLY A 62 -5.60 -7.32 2.55
C GLY A 62 -4.96 -5.96 2.82
N CYS A 63 -3.92 -5.91 3.64
CA CYS A 63 -3.16 -4.69 3.94
C CYS A 63 -2.00 -4.44 2.96
N ASP A 64 -1.72 -5.35 2.04
CA ASP A 64 -0.59 -5.27 1.13
C ASP A 64 -0.56 -3.97 0.33
N LEU A 65 -1.68 -3.58 -0.23
CA LEU A 65 -1.75 -2.39 -1.06
C LEU A 65 -1.46 -1.12 -0.25
N ALA A 66 -1.99 -1.02 0.96
CA ALA A 66 -1.71 0.10 1.85
C ALA A 66 -0.23 0.17 2.23
N ILE A 67 0.37 -0.97 2.54
CA ILE A 67 1.81 -1.06 2.87
C ILE A 67 2.65 -0.62 1.67
N THR A 68 2.34 -1.16 0.50
CA THR A 68 3.09 -0.85 -0.72
C THR A 68 2.96 0.63 -1.10
N ALA A 69 1.76 1.19 -0.94
CA ALA A 69 1.52 2.62 -1.16
C ALA A 69 2.35 3.49 -0.19
N ALA A 70 2.43 3.10 1.08
CA ALA A 70 3.24 3.82 2.06
C ALA A 70 4.73 3.77 1.71
N MET A 71 5.24 2.62 1.26
CA MET A 71 6.63 2.49 0.81
C MET A 71 6.91 3.35 -0.42
N ALA A 72 6.01 3.33 -1.40
CA ALA A 72 6.15 4.14 -2.62
C ALA A 72 6.12 5.64 -2.31
N SER A 73 5.20 6.06 -1.46
CA SER A 73 5.08 7.44 -0.99
C SER A 73 6.38 7.93 -0.34
N ALA A 74 6.94 7.13 0.55
CA ALA A 74 8.20 7.44 1.23
C ALA A 74 9.38 7.46 0.24
N ALA A 75 9.45 6.51 -0.67
CA ALA A 75 10.53 6.42 -1.66
C ALA A 75 10.54 7.62 -2.60
N LEU A 76 9.37 8.09 -3.00
CA LEU A 76 9.21 9.21 -3.92
C LEU A 76 9.13 10.57 -3.22
N ASN A 77 9.05 10.55 -1.89
CA ASN A 77 8.83 11.74 -1.07
C ASN A 77 7.59 12.52 -1.53
N LYS A 78 6.52 11.78 -1.83
CA LYS A 78 5.22 12.33 -2.26
C LYS A 78 4.14 11.83 -1.31
N PRO A 79 3.52 12.70 -0.53
CA PRO A 79 2.49 12.27 0.43
C PRO A 79 1.23 11.77 -0.28
N ILE A 80 0.58 10.78 0.32
CA ILE A 80 -0.75 10.35 -0.09
C ILE A 80 -1.77 11.29 0.52
N ALA A 81 -2.80 11.63 -0.25
CA ALA A 81 -3.89 12.46 0.25
C ALA A 81 -4.53 11.82 1.49
N LYS A 82 -4.83 12.63 2.51
CA LYS A 82 -5.30 12.14 3.82
C LYS A 82 -6.67 11.46 3.77
N ASN A 83 -7.46 11.74 2.74
CA ASN A 83 -8.80 11.18 2.59
C ASN A 83 -8.85 9.88 1.80
N VAL A 84 -7.68 9.35 1.38
CA VAL A 84 -7.59 8.17 0.52
C VAL A 84 -7.05 6.98 1.31
N CYS A 85 -7.73 5.84 1.20
CA CYS A 85 -7.23 4.56 1.70
C CYS A 85 -7.05 3.57 0.55
N ALA A 86 -6.33 2.50 0.81
CA ALA A 86 -6.07 1.46 -0.18
C ALA A 86 -6.28 0.08 0.44
N ILE A 87 -7.03 -0.78 -0.23
CA ILE A 87 -7.38 -2.10 0.24
C ILE A 87 -7.14 -3.10 -0.88
N GLY A 88 -6.33 -4.12 -0.62
CA GLY A 88 -6.08 -5.17 -1.60
C GLY A 88 -4.89 -6.03 -1.22
N GLU A 89 -4.92 -7.29 -1.66
CA GLU A 89 -3.77 -8.17 -1.61
C GLU A 89 -2.96 -7.99 -2.89
N ILE A 90 -1.64 -8.05 -2.80
CA ILE A 90 -0.75 -7.94 -3.95
C ILE A 90 -0.16 -9.31 -4.25
N SER A 91 -0.31 -9.79 -5.49
CA SER A 91 0.32 -11.01 -5.95
C SER A 91 1.77 -10.77 -6.40
N LEU A 92 2.52 -11.85 -6.55
CA LEU A 92 3.91 -11.78 -7.07
C LEU A 92 3.98 -11.20 -8.48
N THR A 93 2.89 -11.26 -9.23
CA THR A 93 2.80 -10.69 -10.59
C THR A 93 2.30 -9.26 -10.59
N GLY A 94 2.16 -8.63 -9.42
CA GLY A 94 1.75 -7.23 -9.31
C GLY A 94 0.26 -6.98 -9.45
N GLN A 95 -0.56 -8.02 -9.40
CA GLN A 95 -2.01 -7.87 -9.49
C GLN A 95 -2.60 -7.51 -8.14
N VAL A 96 -3.62 -6.68 -8.15
CA VAL A 96 -4.42 -6.37 -6.96
C VAL A 96 -5.53 -7.43 -6.86
N ARG A 97 -5.48 -8.23 -5.81
CA ARG A 97 -6.37 -9.37 -5.62
C ARG A 97 -7.49 -9.06 -4.63
N PRO A 98 -8.63 -9.76 -4.76
CA PRO A 98 -9.74 -9.61 -3.84
C PRO A 98 -9.35 -9.87 -2.39
N VAL A 99 -10.07 -9.24 -1.48
CA VAL A 99 -9.90 -9.42 -0.04
C VAL A 99 -11.20 -9.86 0.60
N PRO A 100 -11.16 -10.63 1.69
CA PRO A 100 -12.37 -10.98 2.42
C PRO A 100 -12.96 -9.74 3.08
N ARG A 101 -14.28 -9.68 3.16
CA ARG A 101 -15.03 -8.66 3.88
C ARG A 101 -14.74 -7.23 3.39
N LEU A 102 -14.63 -7.05 2.07
CA LEU A 102 -14.34 -5.73 1.49
C LEU A 102 -15.36 -4.68 1.94
N GLU A 103 -16.64 -5.01 1.93
CA GLU A 103 -17.69 -4.08 2.35
C GLU A 103 -17.49 -3.60 3.78
N TYR A 104 -17.19 -4.53 4.69
CA TYR A 104 -16.93 -4.18 6.08
C TYR A 104 -15.72 -3.25 6.20
N ARG A 105 -14.64 -3.54 5.47
CA ARG A 105 -13.42 -2.71 5.45
C ARG A 105 -13.71 -1.30 4.94
N LEU A 106 -14.54 -1.19 3.90
CA LEU A 106 -14.92 0.10 3.34
C LEU A 106 -15.79 0.91 4.31
N ARG A 107 -16.72 0.27 5.00
CA ARG A 107 -17.55 0.95 6.00
C ARG A 107 -16.71 1.45 7.17
N GLU A 108 -15.74 0.67 7.62
CA GLU A 108 -14.79 1.09 8.65
C GLU A 108 -13.98 2.30 8.19
N ALA A 109 -13.47 2.28 6.96
CA ALA A 109 -12.73 3.40 6.40
C ALA A 109 -13.59 4.67 6.32
N GLN A 110 -14.83 4.53 5.88
CA GLN A 110 -15.76 5.66 5.80
C GLN A 110 -16.04 6.24 7.19
N ARG A 111 -16.21 5.39 8.19
CA ARG A 111 -16.43 5.81 9.57
C ARG A 111 -15.25 6.60 10.11
N LEU A 112 -14.03 6.29 9.66
CA LEU A 112 -12.80 6.98 10.08
C LEU A 112 -12.53 8.25 9.28
N GLY A 113 -13.40 8.62 8.34
CA GLY A 113 -13.31 9.87 7.59
C GLY A 113 -12.72 9.75 6.20
N PHE A 114 -12.38 8.55 5.73
CA PHE A 114 -11.92 8.38 4.37
C PHE A 114 -13.07 8.56 3.39
N THR A 115 -12.82 9.26 2.29
CA THR A 115 -13.82 9.55 1.25
C THR A 115 -13.50 8.89 -0.08
N LYS A 116 -12.30 8.33 -0.21
CA LYS A 116 -11.87 7.62 -1.42
C LYS A 116 -11.13 6.36 -1.02
N ALA A 117 -11.39 5.26 -1.72
CA ALA A 117 -10.70 4.00 -1.51
C ALA A 117 -10.27 3.39 -2.84
N ILE A 118 -9.03 2.92 -2.89
CA ILE A 118 -8.56 2.09 -4.00
C ILE A 118 -8.89 0.65 -3.63
N VAL A 119 -9.58 -0.05 -4.53
CA VAL A 119 -10.12 -1.39 -4.29
C VAL A 119 -9.76 -2.33 -5.44
N PRO A 120 -9.81 -3.65 -5.22
CA PRO A 120 -9.57 -4.62 -6.30
C PRO A 120 -10.63 -4.48 -7.41
N ALA A 121 -10.20 -4.35 -8.65
CA ALA A 121 -11.10 -4.18 -9.79
C ALA A 121 -11.94 -5.43 -10.07
N THR A 122 -11.42 -6.61 -9.71
CA THR A 122 -12.11 -7.88 -9.92
C THR A 122 -13.16 -8.19 -8.86
N GLN A 123 -13.19 -7.42 -7.78
CA GLN A 123 -14.15 -7.56 -6.71
C GLN A 123 -15.21 -6.48 -6.87
N LYS A 124 -16.47 -6.89 -6.96
CA LYS A 124 -17.58 -5.93 -7.08
C LYS A 124 -17.89 -5.38 -5.70
N PRO A 125 -17.46 -4.17 -5.37
CA PRO A 125 -17.87 -3.53 -4.13
C PRO A 125 -19.28 -3.01 -4.29
N LEU A 126 -20.01 -2.94 -3.18
CA LEU A 126 -21.28 -2.23 -3.14
C LEU A 126 -20.99 -0.75 -3.40
N LYS A 127 -21.91 -0.09 -4.10
CA LYS A 127 -21.89 1.36 -4.16
C LYS A 127 -22.00 1.91 -2.75
N MET A 128 -21.01 2.68 -2.35
CA MET A 128 -21.02 3.36 -1.06
C MET A 128 -21.29 4.83 -1.27
N GLU A 129 -22.42 5.29 -0.74
CA GLU A 129 -22.74 6.70 -0.74
C GLU A 129 -21.71 7.45 0.09
N GLY A 130 -21.20 8.57 -0.43
CA GLY A 130 -20.20 9.38 0.25
C GLY A 130 -18.77 8.88 0.11
N MET A 131 -18.52 7.81 -0.65
CA MET A 131 -17.18 7.27 -0.87
C MET A 131 -16.96 6.99 -2.35
N THR A 132 -15.87 7.51 -2.89
CA THR A 132 -15.45 7.23 -4.27
C THR A 132 -14.57 5.98 -4.27
N LEU A 133 -14.90 5.00 -5.10
CA LEU A 133 -14.12 3.77 -5.23
C LEU A 133 -13.32 3.81 -6.53
N ALA A 134 -12.01 3.59 -6.43
CA ALA A 134 -11.11 3.54 -7.58
C ALA A 134 -10.66 2.09 -7.79
N PRO A 135 -11.16 1.40 -8.81
CA PRO A 135 -10.82 0.01 -9.06
C PRO A 135 -9.43 -0.12 -9.68
N ALA A 136 -8.56 -0.90 -9.05
CA ALA A 136 -7.21 -1.18 -9.55
C ALA A 136 -7.08 -2.65 -9.92
N THR A 137 -6.60 -2.92 -11.12
CA THR A 137 -6.32 -4.27 -11.59
C THR A 137 -4.94 -4.74 -11.14
N ASN A 138 -3.99 -3.81 -11.11
CA ASN A 138 -2.60 -4.10 -10.78
C ASN A 138 -1.99 -2.94 -9.96
N LEU A 139 -0.76 -3.16 -9.52
CA LEU A 139 -0.04 -2.17 -8.73
C LEU A 139 0.16 -0.85 -9.48
N LYS A 140 0.41 -0.91 -10.77
CA LYS A 140 0.55 0.30 -11.61
C LYS A 140 -0.68 1.18 -11.56
N ASP A 141 -1.87 0.57 -11.67
CA ASP A 141 -3.14 1.30 -11.59
C ASP A 141 -3.28 1.99 -10.23
N ALA A 142 -2.99 1.24 -9.16
CA ALA A 142 -3.09 1.78 -7.81
C ALA A 142 -2.14 2.96 -7.59
N LEU A 143 -0.91 2.85 -8.04
CA LEU A 143 0.08 3.93 -7.92
C LEU A 143 -0.34 5.15 -8.73
N ALA A 144 -0.93 4.95 -9.91
CA ALA A 144 -1.45 6.04 -10.73
C ALA A 144 -2.59 6.78 -10.04
N PHE A 145 -3.52 6.05 -9.42
CA PHE A 145 -4.61 6.66 -8.66
C PHE A 145 -4.12 7.47 -7.45
N LEU A 146 -2.97 7.11 -6.90
CA LEU A 146 -2.35 7.81 -5.77
C LEU A 146 -1.37 8.90 -6.20
N HIS A 147 -1.18 9.10 -7.50
CA HIS A 147 -0.16 10.00 -8.08
C HIS A 147 1.26 9.64 -7.64
N LEU A 148 1.52 8.34 -7.47
CA LEU A 148 2.82 7.79 -7.07
C LEU A 148 3.54 7.07 -8.21
N ALA A 149 3.01 7.11 -9.43
CA ALA A 149 3.67 6.51 -10.56
C ALA A 149 4.98 7.24 -10.88
N LYS A 150 6.05 6.47 -11.10
CA LYS A 150 7.33 7.06 -11.49
C LYS A 150 7.17 7.70 -12.86
N GLN A 151 7.46 9.00 -12.96
CA GLN A 151 7.43 9.68 -14.25
C GLN A 151 8.62 9.24 -15.09
N ARG A 152 8.36 8.87 -16.33
CA ARG A 152 9.41 8.67 -17.33
C ARG A 152 9.79 10.02 -17.91
N HIS A 153 11.06 10.28 -17.83
CA HIS A 153 11.64 11.41 -18.54
C HIS A 153 12.07 10.97 -19.93
#